data_c1a30bdf6e2208fbd1992de0281f7d9e
#
_entry.id   c1a30bdf6e2208fbd1992de0281f7d9e
#
_cell.length_a   1.000
_cell.length_b   1.000
_cell.length_c   1.000
_cell.angle_alpha   90.00
_cell.angle_beta   90.00
_cell.angle_gamma   90.00
#
_symmetry.space_group_name_H-M   'P 1'
#
loop_
_entity.id
_entity.type
_entity.pdbx_description
1 polymer ?
#
loop_
_entity_poly.entity_id
_entity_poly.type
_entity_poly.pdbx_seq_one_letter_code
_entity_poly.pdbx_strand_id
1 'polypeptide(L)'
;MRVMTMNKENELPKRKKNRLENYDYSSCGAYFITICTKDRKNIFWDKNQPNFVGEDIILPPGRVQLSLYGKIAEEAINAIPEYYPHIELLQYVVMPNHIHMILFIPYDDGRMISSPTSILTVVGQMKRYVSKKMGVSIWQRSFHDHIIRDKKDFEKISQYIYENPIKWQYDCFYTED
;
A
#
# COMPACT_ATOMS: atom_id res chain seq x y z
N MET A 1 -41.43 44.30 4.05
CA MET A 1 -41.11 43.03 4.68
C MET A 1 -40.06 42.29 3.85
N ARG A 2 -38.79 42.39 4.23
CA ARG A 2 -37.65 41.89 3.42
C ARG A 2 -37.29 40.51 4.00
N VAL A 3 -37.51 39.47 3.23
CA VAL A 3 -37.14 38.11 3.59
C VAL A 3 -35.63 37.97 3.42
N MET A 4 -34.92 37.79 4.52
CA MET A 4 -33.51 37.42 4.53
C MET A 4 -33.35 35.96 4.07
N THR A 5 -32.79 35.76 2.90
CA THR A 5 -32.31 34.45 2.44
C THR A 5 -31.04 34.12 3.21
N MET A 6 -31.13 33.12 4.06
CA MET A 6 -29.98 32.52 4.75
C MET A 6 -29.02 31.91 3.73
N ASN A 7 -27.78 32.42 3.71
CA ASN A 7 -26.66 31.81 3.00
C ASN A 7 -26.42 30.39 3.56
N LYS A 8 -26.60 29.38 2.71
CA LYS A 8 -26.01 28.06 2.96
C LYS A 8 -24.50 28.23 2.84
N GLU A 9 -23.81 28.27 3.97
CA GLU A 9 -22.36 28.17 4.00
C GLU A 9 -21.95 26.90 3.24
N ASN A 10 -21.08 27.06 2.24
CA ASN A 10 -20.42 25.97 1.52
C ASN A 10 -19.47 25.27 2.50
N GLU A 11 -19.99 24.32 3.29
CA GLU A 11 -19.12 23.40 4.03
C GLU A 11 -18.33 22.56 3.01
N LEU A 12 -17.03 22.81 2.93
CA LEU A 12 -16.12 21.97 2.17
C LEU A 12 -16.24 20.50 2.66
N PRO A 13 -16.32 19.52 1.74
CA PRO A 13 -16.49 18.13 2.13
C PRO A 13 -15.38 17.71 3.09
N LYS A 14 -15.77 17.30 4.30
CA LYS A 14 -14.83 16.85 5.34
C LYS A 14 -14.13 15.60 4.83
N ARG A 15 -12.81 15.65 4.72
CA ARG A 15 -11.97 14.53 4.27
C ARG A 15 -12.19 13.34 5.20
N LYS A 16 -12.56 12.18 4.64
CA LYS A 16 -12.75 10.94 5.40
C LYS A 16 -11.43 10.59 6.12
N LYS A 17 -11.49 10.31 7.42
CA LYS A 17 -10.32 9.86 8.19
C LYS A 17 -9.87 8.50 7.67
N ASN A 18 -8.61 8.37 7.29
CA ASN A 18 -8.04 7.14 6.74
C ASN A 18 -7.57 6.14 7.82
N ARG A 19 -7.78 6.47 9.10
CA ARG A 19 -7.32 5.67 10.25
C ARG A 19 -8.48 5.38 11.18
N LEU A 20 -8.45 4.19 11.76
CA LEU A 20 -9.36 3.88 12.85
C LEU A 20 -9.03 4.74 14.06
N GLU A 21 -10.04 5.42 14.57
CA GLU A 21 -9.92 6.22 15.79
C GLU A 21 -9.63 5.29 16.99
N ASN A 22 -8.68 5.68 17.83
CA ASN A 22 -8.28 4.94 19.04
C ASN A 22 -7.72 3.53 18.80
N TYR A 23 -7.28 3.20 17.57
CA TYR A 23 -6.61 1.94 17.29
C TYR A 23 -5.10 2.09 17.38
N ASP A 24 -4.47 1.18 18.14
CA ASP A 24 -3.01 1.12 18.25
C ASP A 24 -2.41 0.28 17.11
N TYR A 25 -1.79 0.94 16.14
CA TYR A 25 -1.13 0.31 15.00
C TYR A 25 0.22 -0.34 15.31
N SER A 26 0.59 -0.44 16.59
CA SER A 26 1.68 -1.28 17.09
C SER A 26 1.18 -2.62 17.66
N SER A 27 -0.14 -2.83 17.70
CA SER A 27 -0.75 -4.07 18.18
C SER A 27 -0.41 -5.26 17.29
N CYS A 28 -0.35 -6.45 17.90
CA CYS A 28 -0.21 -7.72 17.18
C CYS A 28 -1.33 -7.91 16.16
N GLY A 29 -1.02 -8.45 15.00
CA GLY A 29 -1.99 -8.71 13.94
C GLY A 29 -1.45 -8.47 12.55
N ALA A 30 -2.27 -8.79 11.56
CA ALA A 30 -1.95 -8.59 10.15
C ALA A 30 -2.61 -7.32 9.61
N TYR A 31 -1.86 -6.58 8.81
CA TYR A 31 -2.25 -5.30 8.25
C TYR A 31 -2.08 -5.32 6.74
N PHE A 32 -3.18 -5.15 6.02
CA PHE A 32 -3.14 -4.94 4.58
C PHE A 32 -2.95 -3.45 4.28
N ILE A 33 -1.90 -3.13 3.54
CA ILE A 33 -1.48 -1.77 3.24
C ILE A 33 -1.55 -1.52 1.74
N THR A 34 -2.13 -0.38 1.35
CA THR A 34 -2.12 0.11 -0.04
C THR A 34 -1.47 1.49 -0.11
N ILE A 35 -0.41 1.61 -0.89
CA ILE A 35 0.34 2.85 -1.06
C ILE A 35 0.29 3.28 -2.53
N CYS A 36 -0.28 4.44 -2.83
CA CYS A 36 -0.39 4.93 -4.19
C CYS A 36 0.69 5.97 -4.52
N THR A 37 1.07 6.01 -5.79
CA THR A 37 1.88 7.09 -6.34
C THR A 37 1.09 8.40 -6.38
N LYS A 38 1.80 9.52 -6.40
CA LYS A 38 1.20 10.84 -6.57
C LYS A 38 0.52 10.90 -7.95
N ASP A 39 -0.72 11.37 -7.95
CA ASP A 39 -1.57 11.50 -9.15
C ASP A 39 -1.79 10.17 -9.90
N ARG A 40 -1.59 9.04 -9.21
CA ARG A 40 -1.71 7.67 -9.76
C ARG A 40 -0.87 7.43 -11.01
N LYS A 41 0.32 8.02 -11.09
CA LYS A 41 1.24 7.84 -12.21
C LYS A 41 1.79 6.42 -12.25
N ASN A 42 1.71 5.78 -13.42
CA ASN A 42 2.25 4.46 -13.69
C ASN A 42 3.78 4.53 -13.84
N ILE A 43 4.52 4.37 -12.73
CA ILE A 43 5.97 4.54 -12.70
C ILE A 43 6.74 3.27 -12.31
N PHE A 44 6.06 2.26 -11.77
CA PHE A 44 6.75 1.09 -11.22
C PHE A 44 6.96 -0.05 -12.22
N TRP A 45 6.12 -0.17 -13.25
CA TRP A 45 6.34 -1.15 -14.30
C TRP A 45 7.15 -0.55 -15.45
N ASP A 46 7.94 -1.40 -16.12
CA ASP A 46 8.71 -0.98 -17.29
C ASP A 46 7.78 -0.90 -18.52
N LYS A 47 7.57 0.32 -19.02
CA LYS A 47 6.71 0.58 -20.18
C LYS A 47 7.31 0.07 -21.51
N ASN A 48 8.61 -0.17 -21.56
CA ASN A 48 9.30 -0.62 -22.77
C ASN A 48 9.25 -2.14 -22.92
N GLN A 49 8.76 -2.85 -21.93
CA GLN A 49 8.59 -4.29 -21.97
C GLN A 49 7.11 -4.61 -22.16
N PRO A 50 6.75 -5.56 -23.04
CA PRO A 50 5.38 -6.01 -23.14
C PRO A 50 5.00 -6.68 -21.82
N ASN A 51 4.39 -5.93 -20.94
CA ASN A 51 3.65 -6.47 -19.81
C ASN A 51 2.37 -7.07 -20.42
N PHE A 52 2.47 -8.28 -20.97
CA PHE A 52 1.32 -9.00 -21.51
C PHE A 52 0.37 -9.33 -20.36
N VAL A 53 -0.55 -8.44 -20.11
CA VAL A 53 -1.77 -8.68 -19.35
C VAL A 53 -2.86 -8.90 -20.39
N GLY A 54 -2.85 -10.08 -20.99
CA GLY A 54 -3.85 -10.53 -21.95
C GLY A 54 -4.31 -11.94 -21.54
N GLU A 55 -5.51 -12.31 -21.95
CA GLU A 55 -6.16 -13.59 -21.60
C GLU A 55 -5.34 -14.84 -21.96
N ASP A 56 -4.26 -14.71 -22.72
CA ASP A 56 -3.51 -15.83 -23.30
C ASP A 56 -2.17 -16.16 -22.59
N ILE A 57 -1.76 -15.43 -21.54
CA ILE A 57 -0.52 -15.74 -20.84
C ILE A 57 -0.75 -15.83 -19.34
N ILE A 58 -0.83 -17.05 -18.85
CA ILE A 58 -0.72 -17.38 -17.42
C ILE A 58 0.73 -17.11 -17.02
N LEU A 59 1.06 -15.86 -16.70
CA LEU A 59 2.32 -15.55 -16.04
C LEU A 59 2.18 -15.88 -14.57
N PRO A 60 3.05 -16.74 -14.02
CA PRO A 60 3.11 -16.88 -12.58
C PRO A 60 3.42 -15.51 -11.96
N PRO A 61 2.88 -15.18 -10.78
CA PRO A 61 3.19 -13.96 -10.06
C PRO A 61 4.72 -13.86 -9.91
N GLY A 62 5.31 -12.75 -10.34
CA GLY A 62 6.74 -12.54 -10.29
C GLY A 62 7.42 -12.26 -11.63
N ARG A 63 6.69 -12.21 -12.74
CA ARG A 63 7.27 -11.88 -14.08
C ARG A 63 6.89 -10.50 -14.62
N VAL A 64 6.28 -9.64 -13.83
CA VAL A 64 6.14 -8.24 -14.22
C VAL A 64 7.54 -7.62 -14.19
N GLN A 65 7.96 -7.04 -15.29
CA GLN A 65 9.24 -6.32 -15.30
C GLN A 65 9.07 -4.95 -14.65
N LEU A 66 9.73 -4.80 -13.52
CA LEU A 66 9.74 -3.54 -12.79
C LEU A 66 10.69 -2.54 -13.45
N SER A 67 10.26 -1.29 -13.53
CA SER A 67 11.11 -0.16 -13.84
C SER A 67 12.20 0.01 -12.77
N LEU A 68 13.15 0.93 -13.01
CA LEU A 68 14.13 1.31 -11.97
C LEU A 68 13.41 1.75 -10.67
N TYR A 69 12.32 2.49 -10.76
CA TYR A 69 11.53 2.94 -9.62
C TYR A 69 10.82 1.78 -8.91
N GLY A 70 10.29 0.83 -9.68
CA GLY A 70 9.69 -0.39 -9.14
C GLY A 70 10.70 -1.24 -8.37
N LYS A 71 11.91 -1.41 -8.89
CA LYS A 71 13.01 -2.15 -8.23
C LYS A 71 13.45 -1.50 -6.93
N ILE A 72 13.58 -0.16 -6.88
CA ILE A 72 13.89 0.57 -5.65
C ILE A 72 12.77 0.41 -4.61
N ALA A 73 11.51 0.41 -5.04
CA ALA A 73 10.39 0.19 -4.15
C ALA A 73 10.37 -1.24 -3.61
N GLU A 74 10.61 -2.24 -4.46
CA GLU A 74 10.71 -3.65 -4.09
C GLU A 74 11.86 -3.92 -3.11
N GLU A 75 13.05 -3.36 -3.37
CA GLU A 75 14.19 -3.40 -2.44
C GLU A 75 13.79 -2.87 -1.05
N ALA A 76 13.12 -1.71 -1.01
CA ALA A 76 12.69 -1.10 0.23
C ALA A 76 11.63 -1.92 0.99
N ILE A 77 10.73 -2.61 0.28
CA ILE A 77 9.72 -3.50 0.88
C ILE A 77 10.41 -4.73 1.48
N ASN A 78 11.29 -5.38 0.72
CA ASN A 78 12.00 -6.59 1.18
C ASN A 78 12.95 -6.31 2.36
N ALA A 79 13.45 -5.08 2.50
CA ALA A 79 14.29 -4.67 3.62
C ALA A 79 13.51 -4.40 4.92
N ILE A 80 12.17 -4.36 4.89
CA ILE A 80 11.37 -4.09 6.11
C ILE A 80 11.72 -5.05 7.26
N PRO A 81 11.75 -6.39 7.10
CA PRO A 81 12.09 -7.30 8.20
C PRO A 81 13.53 -7.16 8.70
N GLU A 82 14.46 -6.67 7.88
CA GLU A 82 15.84 -6.43 8.29
C GLU A 82 15.95 -5.24 9.26
N TYR A 83 15.22 -4.14 8.96
CA TYR A 83 15.19 -2.95 9.81
C TYR A 83 14.23 -3.07 10.99
N TYR A 84 13.21 -3.91 10.88
CA TYR A 84 12.19 -4.14 11.89
C TYR A 84 11.99 -5.64 12.13
N PRO A 85 12.92 -6.31 12.87
CA PRO A 85 12.91 -7.77 13.04
C PRO A 85 11.66 -8.34 13.70
N HIS A 86 10.83 -7.49 14.32
CA HIS A 86 9.55 -7.84 14.92
C HIS A 86 8.37 -7.66 13.95
N ILE A 87 8.63 -7.37 12.68
CA ILE A 87 7.60 -7.23 11.65
C ILE A 87 7.92 -8.19 10.52
N GLU A 88 6.96 -9.01 10.18
CA GLU A 88 7.04 -9.94 9.08
C GLU A 88 6.36 -9.36 7.83
N LEU A 89 6.98 -9.53 6.68
CA LEU A 89 6.40 -9.26 5.38
C LEU A 89 5.81 -10.57 4.84
N LEU A 90 4.48 -10.73 4.92
CA LEU A 90 3.83 -11.97 4.51
C LEU A 90 3.63 -12.05 3.00
N GLN A 91 3.24 -10.96 2.39
CA GLN A 91 2.99 -10.90 0.94
C GLN A 91 3.04 -9.46 0.45
N TYR A 92 3.42 -9.26 -0.82
CA TYR A 92 3.30 -7.97 -1.48
C TYR A 92 3.16 -8.11 -3.00
N VAL A 93 2.74 -7.02 -3.63
CA VAL A 93 2.79 -6.84 -5.08
C VAL A 93 3.06 -5.37 -5.42
N VAL A 94 3.94 -5.15 -6.38
CA VAL A 94 4.22 -3.81 -6.95
C VAL A 94 3.44 -3.68 -8.24
N MET A 95 2.39 -2.84 -8.22
CA MET A 95 1.53 -2.52 -9.35
C MET A 95 2.04 -1.27 -10.09
N PRO A 96 1.55 -0.92 -11.28
CA PRO A 96 2.06 0.22 -12.04
C PRO A 96 2.10 1.53 -11.25
N ASN A 97 1.08 1.81 -10.43
CA ASN A 97 0.91 3.08 -9.72
C ASN A 97 0.62 2.93 -8.22
N HIS A 98 0.70 1.72 -7.69
CA HIS A 98 0.51 1.46 -6.27
C HIS A 98 1.21 0.19 -5.82
N ILE A 99 1.23 -0.02 -4.53
CA ILE A 99 1.79 -1.20 -3.88
C ILE A 99 0.75 -1.73 -2.91
N HIS A 100 0.54 -3.05 -2.93
CA HIS A 100 -0.15 -3.77 -1.88
C HIS A 100 0.85 -4.62 -1.10
N MET A 101 0.71 -4.67 0.22
CA MET A 101 1.49 -5.56 1.07
C MET A 101 0.71 -5.97 2.32
N ILE A 102 1.02 -7.16 2.85
CA ILE A 102 0.56 -7.63 4.15
C ILE A 102 1.76 -7.63 5.08
N LEU A 103 1.70 -6.80 6.11
CA LEU A 103 2.65 -6.77 7.21
C LEU A 103 2.02 -7.43 8.44
N PHE A 104 2.81 -8.22 9.17
CA PHE A 104 2.34 -8.91 10.37
C PHE A 104 3.22 -8.57 11.56
N ILE A 105 2.59 -8.23 12.67
CA ILE A 105 3.23 -8.09 13.98
C ILE A 105 2.85 -9.33 14.78
N PRO A 106 3.77 -10.27 15.03
CA PRO A 106 3.49 -11.47 15.81
C PRO A 106 3.13 -11.14 17.27
N TYR A 107 2.44 -12.07 17.91
CA TYR A 107 2.23 -11.99 19.36
C TYR A 107 3.58 -12.09 20.07
N ASP A 108 3.80 -11.21 21.04
CA ASP A 108 4.99 -11.25 21.88
C ASP A 108 4.95 -12.51 22.76
N ASP A 109 5.95 -13.37 22.62
CA ASP A 109 6.13 -14.57 23.44
C ASP A 109 6.84 -14.29 24.78
N GLY A 110 6.76 -13.04 25.28
CA GLY A 110 7.37 -12.60 26.53
C GLY A 110 8.73 -11.92 26.36
N ARG A 111 9.17 -11.65 25.14
CA ARG A 111 10.33 -10.78 24.88
C ARG A 111 9.86 -9.33 24.92
N MET A 112 10.16 -8.64 25.99
CA MET A 112 9.87 -7.20 26.11
C MET A 112 10.51 -6.42 24.96
N ILE A 113 9.74 -6.17 23.91
CA ILE A 113 10.09 -5.12 22.94
C ILE A 113 9.75 -3.80 23.63
N SER A 114 10.77 -3.09 24.06
CA SER A 114 10.64 -1.88 24.87
C SER A 114 9.86 -0.73 24.21
N SER A 115 9.59 -0.83 22.90
CA SER A 115 8.70 0.08 22.16
C SER A 115 8.36 -0.56 20.80
N PRO A 116 7.20 -1.21 20.62
CA PRO A 116 6.82 -1.77 19.36
C PRO A 116 6.65 -0.65 18.31
N THR A 117 7.32 -0.81 17.17
CA THR A 117 7.22 0.18 16.10
C THR A 117 5.87 0.06 15.41
N SER A 118 5.13 1.14 15.36
CA SER A 118 3.85 1.19 14.65
C SER A 118 4.02 0.94 13.14
N ILE A 119 3.13 0.16 12.55
CA ILE A 119 3.03 -0.03 11.09
C ILE A 119 3.00 1.30 10.34
N LEU A 120 2.40 2.34 10.93
CA LEU A 120 2.37 3.67 10.33
C LEU A 120 3.77 4.27 10.18
N THR A 121 4.63 4.06 11.16
CA THR A 121 6.04 4.49 11.16
C THR A 121 6.84 3.73 10.09
N VAL A 122 6.69 2.41 10.04
CA VAL A 122 7.38 1.53 9.08
C VAL A 122 7.07 1.96 7.64
N VAL A 123 5.79 2.08 7.30
CA VAL A 123 5.36 2.53 5.97
C VAL A 123 5.86 3.95 5.67
N GLY A 124 5.81 4.84 6.65
CA GLY A 124 6.31 6.22 6.51
C GLY A 124 7.82 6.26 6.22
N GLN A 125 8.61 5.44 6.89
CA GLN A 125 10.06 5.37 6.69
C GLN A 125 10.43 4.71 5.36
N MET A 126 9.75 3.62 4.97
CA MET A 126 9.89 3.00 3.66
C MET A 126 9.60 4.00 2.54
N LYS A 127 8.49 4.73 2.58
CA LYS A 127 8.15 5.77 1.60
C LYS A 127 9.22 6.86 1.53
N ARG A 128 9.77 7.28 2.67
CA ARG A 128 10.85 8.29 2.74
C ARG A 128 12.13 7.78 2.11
N TYR A 129 12.52 6.53 2.40
CA TYR A 129 13.70 5.90 1.81
C TYR A 129 13.62 5.87 0.29
N VAL A 130 12.50 5.36 -0.25
CA VAL A 130 12.26 5.28 -1.70
C VAL A 130 12.33 6.68 -2.34
N SER A 131 11.63 7.68 -1.77
CA SER A 131 11.67 9.07 -2.28
C SER A 131 13.09 9.65 -2.26
N LYS A 132 13.88 9.35 -1.22
CA LYS A 132 15.26 9.81 -1.11
C LYS A 132 16.16 9.17 -2.18
N LYS A 133 16.00 7.86 -2.41
CA LYS A 133 16.75 7.13 -3.45
C LYS A 133 16.41 7.61 -4.86
N MET A 134 15.16 7.96 -5.10
CA MET A 134 14.70 8.49 -6.39
C MET A 134 14.97 9.98 -6.59
N GLY A 135 15.35 10.71 -5.54
CA GLY A 135 15.55 12.17 -5.59
C GLY A 135 14.26 12.98 -5.75
N VAL A 136 13.09 12.36 -5.70
CA VAL A 136 11.78 13.00 -5.92
C VAL A 136 10.69 12.36 -5.04
N SER A 137 9.72 13.17 -4.63
CA SER A 137 8.54 12.67 -3.90
C SER A 137 7.53 12.09 -4.87
N ILE A 138 7.36 10.78 -4.82
CA ILE A 138 6.50 10.03 -5.73
C ILE A 138 5.17 9.58 -5.14
N TRP A 139 4.96 9.76 -3.85
CA TRP A 139 3.84 9.17 -3.13
C TRP A 139 2.69 10.14 -2.92
N GLN A 140 1.47 9.62 -2.89
CA GLN A 140 0.36 10.30 -2.23
C GLN A 140 0.69 10.53 -0.75
N ARG A 141 0.13 11.59 -0.16
CA ARG A 141 0.43 12.02 1.22
C ARG A 141 0.18 10.93 2.26
N SER A 142 -0.84 10.11 2.08
CA SER A 142 -1.21 9.04 3.00
C SER A 142 -1.07 7.67 2.34
N PHE A 143 -1.61 6.65 2.97
CA PHE A 143 -1.82 5.30 2.47
C PHE A 143 -3.11 4.75 3.07
N HIS A 144 -3.66 3.67 2.50
CA HIS A 144 -4.80 2.96 3.04
C HIS A 144 -4.32 1.75 3.83
N ASP A 145 -5.01 1.43 4.90
CA ASP A 145 -4.79 0.25 5.71
C ASP A 145 -6.11 -0.44 6.00
N HIS A 146 -6.03 -1.75 6.13
CA HIS A 146 -7.11 -2.61 6.60
C HIS A 146 -6.53 -3.61 7.59
N ILE A 147 -7.16 -3.74 8.76
CA ILE A 147 -6.74 -4.67 9.79
C ILE A 147 -7.41 -6.00 9.49
N ILE A 148 -6.60 -7.01 9.18
CA ILE A 148 -7.05 -8.37 8.88
C ILE A 148 -7.45 -9.04 10.21
N ARG A 149 -8.71 -9.45 10.32
CA ARG A 149 -9.29 -9.90 11.60
C ARG A 149 -9.41 -11.42 11.73
N ASP A 150 -9.50 -12.10 10.61
CA ASP A 150 -9.68 -13.55 10.59
C ASP A 150 -9.03 -14.20 9.36
N LYS A 151 -9.01 -15.52 9.35
CA LYS A 151 -8.42 -16.33 8.28
C LYS A 151 -9.10 -16.08 6.93
N LYS A 152 -10.43 -15.93 6.91
CA LYS A 152 -11.19 -15.73 5.66
C LYS A 152 -10.85 -14.38 5.02
N ASP A 153 -10.70 -13.34 5.84
CA ASP A 153 -10.28 -12.00 5.40
C ASP A 153 -8.85 -12.05 4.85
N PHE A 154 -7.95 -12.75 5.56
CA PHE A 154 -6.58 -12.99 5.09
C PHE A 154 -6.53 -13.70 3.73
N GLU A 155 -7.25 -14.81 3.58
CA GLU A 155 -7.28 -15.59 2.33
C GLU A 155 -7.81 -14.76 1.16
N LYS A 156 -8.87 -13.98 1.38
CA LYS A 156 -9.44 -13.08 0.37
C LYS A 156 -8.44 -12.01 -0.08
N ILE A 157 -7.74 -11.39 0.87
CA ILE A 157 -6.76 -10.32 0.57
C ILE A 157 -5.53 -10.92 -0.10
N SER A 158 -5.06 -12.07 0.37
CA SER A 158 -3.93 -12.80 -0.22
C SER A 158 -4.20 -13.17 -1.67
N GLN A 159 -5.39 -13.70 -1.96
CA GLN A 159 -5.85 -13.98 -3.31
C GLN A 159 -5.90 -12.71 -4.18
N TYR A 160 -6.44 -11.61 -3.65
CA TYR A 160 -6.49 -10.33 -4.34
C TYR A 160 -5.08 -9.84 -4.71
N ILE A 161 -4.11 -9.88 -3.80
CA ILE A 161 -2.72 -9.50 -4.07
C ILE A 161 -2.12 -10.38 -5.18
N TYR A 162 -2.37 -11.70 -5.11
CA TYR A 162 -1.86 -12.67 -6.08
C TYR A 162 -2.40 -12.42 -7.50
N GLU A 163 -3.70 -12.17 -7.61
CA GLU A 163 -4.37 -12.00 -8.90
C GLU A 163 -4.24 -10.60 -9.47
N ASN A 164 -3.86 -9.61 -8.67
CA ASN A 164 -3.88 -8.21 -9.05
C ASN A 164 -3.10 -7.89 -10.33
N PRO A 165 -1.87 -8.41 -10.55
CA PRO A 165 -1.14 -8.15 -11.80
C PRO A 165 -1.87 -8.64 -13.05
N ILE A 166 -2.54 -9.80 -12.96
CA ILE A 166 -3.30 -10.40 -14.08
C ILE A 166 -4.57 -9.58 -14.35
N LYS A 167 -5.18 -9.05 -13.29
CA LYS A 167 -6.43 -8.30 -13.32
C LYS A 167 -6.23 -6.78 -13.36
N TRP A 168 -5.02 -6.31 -13.70
CA TRP A 168 -4.69 -4.89 -13.62
C TRP A 168 -5.70 -3.98 -14.32
N GLN A 169 -6.19 -4.34 -15.50
CA GLN A 169 -7.17 -3.56 -16.26
C GLN A 169 -8.54 -3.42 -15.56
N TYR A 170 -8.84 -4.30 -14.61
CA TYR A 170 -10.08 -4.28 -13.82
C TYR A 170 -9.86 -3.71 -12.41
N ASP A 171 -8.63 -3.29 -12.08
CA ASP A 171 -8.33 -2.73 -10.78
C ASP A 171 -8.92 -1.33 -10.61
N CYS A 172 -9.39 -1.00 -9.41
CA CYS A 172 -9.95 0.33 -9.10
C CYS A 172 -8.92 1.45 -9.15
N PHE A 173 -7.62 1.12 -9.19
CA PHE A 173 -6.50 2.05 -9.37
C PHE A 173 -6.03 2.15 -10.84
N TYR A 174 -6.63 1.39 -11.76
CA TYR A 174 -6.26 1.42 -13.17
C TYR A 174 -6.35 2.83 -13.74
N THR A 175 -5.32 3.21 -14.48
CA THR A 175 -5.27 4.44 -15.28
C THR A 175 -4.70 4.09 -16.65
N GLU A 176 -5.34 4.56 -17.68
CA GLU A 176 -4.70 4.63 -19.00
C GLU A 176 -3.60 5.68 -18.96
N ASP A 177 -2.41 5.35 -19.47
CA ASP A 177 -1.28 6.29 -19.50
C ASP A 177 -1.45 7.41 -20.53
#